data_d084f6069bb5aadf080623e7b3543956
#
_entry.id   d084f6069bb5aadf080623e7b3543956
#
_cell.length_a   1.000
_cell.length_b   1.000
_cell.length_c   1.000
_cell.angle_alpha   90.00
_cell.angle_beta   90.00
_cell.angle_gamma   90.00
#
_symmetry.space_group_name_H-M   'P 1'
#
loop_
_entity.id
_entity.type
_entity.pdbx_description
1 polymer ?
#
loop_
_entity_poly.entity_id
_entity_poly.type
_entity_poly.pdbx_seq_one_letter_code
_entity_poly.pdbx_strand_id
1 'polypeptide(L)'
;MKGVDRAPTPVGAQRRLQALLNRSWSLPTIANVTGMRTPQLARALDNSATITPKLAAEIRTAYDLLWIAEPPRATQAERDLGDAARSRAEDCGWPPPLAWDDDQIDQPEGRPADGWRPDGRSIGRSADLAEDATFIRTAGGYQQATTREIARRLGVSRARLEKALSRQRSAGSRGRELEAG
;
A
#
# COMPACT_ATOMS: atom_id res chain seq x y z
N MET A 1 21.22 13.67 -5.30
CA MET A 1 20.97 14.53 -4.12
C MET A 1 20.66 13.61 -2.95
N LYS A 2 21.47 13.60 -1.88
CA LYS A 2 21.14 12.85 -0.65
C LYS A 2 19.96 13.55 0.00
N GLY A 3 18.81 12.84 0.11
CA GLY A 3 17.67 13.32 0.89
C GLY A 3 18.17 13.66 2.31
N VAL A 4 17.73 14.78 2.82
CA VAL A 4 17.98 15.17 4.22
C VAL A 4 17.34 14.09 5.08
N ASP A 5 18.15 13.32 5.80
CA ASP A 5 17.67 12.27 6.71
C ASP A 5 16.96 12.94 7.89
N ARG A 6 15.68 13.26 7.66
CA ARG A 6 14.84 13.95 8.63
C ARG A 6 14.46 12.98 9.73
N ALA A 7 14.54 13.42 10.98
CA ALA A 7 14.13 12.61 12.12
C ALA A 7 12.65 12.23 11.96
N PRO A 8 12.29 10.95 12.22
CA PRO A 8 10.92 10.49 12.10
C PRO A 8 10.02 11.20 13.12
N THR A 9 8.85 11.64 12.65
CA THR A 9 7.87 12.31 13.49
C THR A 9 6.87 11.32 14.09
N PRO A 10 6.19 11.65 15.20
CA PRO A 10 5.11 10.81 15.74
C PRO A 10 4.01 10.52 14.71
N VAL A 11 3.62 11.51 13.93
CA VAL A 11 2.62 11.36 12.86
C VAL A 11 3.13 10.43 11.76
N GLY A 12 4.37 10.62 11.33
CA GLY A 12 4.99 9.76 10.32
C GLY A 12 5.14 8.31 10.81
N ALA A 13 5.47 8.10 12.09
CA ALA A 13 5.53 6.77 12.66
C ALA A 13 4.15 6.09 12.69
N GLN A 14 3.10 6.81 13.06
CA GLN A 14 1.73 6.29 13.01
C GLN A 14 1.32 5.91 11.59
N ARG A 15 1.60 6.77 10.59
CA ARG A 15 1.31 6.50 9.18
C ARG A 15 2.05 5.27 8.65
N ARG A 16 3.30 5.05 9.08
CA ARG A 16 4.08 3.86 8.73
C ARG A 16 3.46 2.59 9.28
N LEU A 17 2.97 2.59 10.53
CA LEU A 17 2.22 1.46 11.08
C LEU A 17 0.94 1.20 10.29
N GLN A 18 0.17 2.24 10.00
CA GLN A 18 -1.05 2.15 9.19
C GLN A 18 -0.78 1.53 7.81
N ALA A 19 0.29 1.98 7.16
CA ALA A 19 0.70 1.47 5.86
C ALA A 19 1.14 -0.01 5.91
N LEU A 20 1.83 -0.44 6.97
CA LEU A 20 2.16 -1.86 7.18
C LEU A 20 0.92 -2.72 7.38
N LEU A 21 -0.08 -2.25 8.15
CA LEU A 21 -1.34 -2.98 8.31
C LEU A 21 -2.06 -3.13 6.97
N ASN A 22 -2.06 -2.11 6.11
CA ASN A 22 -2.62 -2.19 4.75
C ASN A 22 -1.93 -3.27 3.90
N ARG A 23 -0.66 -3.57 4.16
CA ARG A 23 0.09 -4.68 3.54
C ARG A 23 -0.09 -6.04 4.25
N SER A 24 -1.08 -6.16 5.12
CA SER A 24 -1.35 -7.38 5.90
C SER A 24 -0.30 -7.71 6.98
N TRP A 25 0.52 -6.75 7.41
CA TRP A 25 1.34 -6.89 8.60
C TRP A 25 0.51 -6.64 9.85
N SER A 26 0.21 -7.69 10.63
CA SER A 26 -0.49 -7.52 11.91
C SER A 26 0.43 -6.95 12.99
N LEU A 27 -0.12 -6.25 13.98
CA LEU A 27 0.69 -5.73 15.10
C LEU A 27 1.44 -6.81 15.86
N PRO A 28 0.86 -8.00 16.15
CA PRO A 28 1.62 -9.10 16.77
C PRO A 28 2.78 -9.57 15.88
N THR A 29 2.58 -9.64 14.58
CA THR A 29 3.64 -10.04 13.63
C THR A 29 4.76 -9.01 13.57
N ILE A 30 4.43 -7.71 13.49
CA ILE A 30 5.42 -6.63 13.55
C ILE A 30 6.21 -6.71 14.86
N ALA A 31 5.50 -6.86 15.99
CA ALA A 31 6.13 -6.97 17.32
C ALA A 31 7.11 -8.16 17.39
N ASN A 32 6.72 -9.32 16.87
CA ASN A 32 7.55 -10.52 16.87
C ASN A 32 8.84 -10.36 16.04
N VAL A 33 8.71 -9.77 14.85
CA VAL A 33 9.87 -9.60 13.94
C VAL A 33 10.82 -8.51 14.42
N THR A 34 10.31 -7.48 15.10
CA THR A 34 11.09 -6.28 15.47
C THR A 34 11.51 -6.25 16.94
N GLY A 35 10.97 -7.15 17.77
CA GLY A 35 11.18 -7.15 19.23
C GLY A 35 10.40 -6.06 19.99
N MET A 36 9.55 -5.29 19.31
CA MET A 36 8.67 -4.32 19.95
C MET A 36 7.50 -5.00 20.68
N ARG A 37 6.81 -4.27 21.55
CA ARG A 37 5.67 -4.83 22.28
C ARG A 37 4.35 -4.48 21.58
N THR A 38 3.51 -5.47 21.31
CA THR A 38 2.19 -5.28 20.67
C THR A 38 1.33 -4.19 21.31
N PRO A 39 1.21 -4.10 22.67
CA PRO A 39 0.40 -3.03 23.28
C PRO A 39 0.98 -1.62 23.04
N GLN A 40 2.30 -1.50 22.89
CA GLN A 40 2.94 -0.23 22.55
C GLN A 40 2.62 0.18 21.12
N LEU A 41 2.69 -0.75 20.15
CA LEU A 41 2.32 -0.52 18.77
C LEU A 41 0.82 -0.18 18.64
N ALA A 42 -0.05 -0.85 19.40
CA ALA A 42 -1.48 -0.55 19.40
C ALA A 42 -1.76 0.89 19.85
N ARG A 43 -1.16 1.34 20.95
CA ARG A 43 -1.31 2.74 21.41
C ARG A 43 -0.76 3.73 20.38
N ALA A 44 0.37 3.43 19.76
CA ALA A 44 0.97 4.27 18.74
C ALA A 44 0.06 4.37 17.49
N LEU A 45 -0.60 3.28 17.14
CA LEU A 45 -1.54 3.23 16.01
C LEU A 45 -2.80 4.08 16.29
N ASP A 46 -3.31 4.04 17.52
CA ASP A 46 -4.53 4.75 17.90
C ASP A 46 -4.29 6.25 18.19
N ASN A 47 -3.11 6.60 18.72
CA ASN A 47 -2.78 7.97 19.09
C ASN A 47 -1.30 8.30 18.89
N SER A 48 -0.98 9.12 17.89
CA SER A 48 0.39 9.56 17.62
C SER A 48 1.03 10.34 18.78
N ALA A 49 0.25 11.04 19.61
CA ALA A 49 0.79 11.76 20.77
C ALA A 49 1.47 10.85 21.81
N THR A 50 1.22 9.54 21.78
CA THR A 50 1.89 8.56 22.64
C THR A 50 3.25 8.11 22.13
N ILE A 51 3.64 8.52 20.93
CA ILE A 51 4.86 8.09 20.26
C ILE A 51 6.02 8.97 20.69
N THR A 52 6.96 8.38 21.43
CA THR A 52 8.22 9.03 21.78
C THR A 52 9.16 9.07 20.56
N PRO A 53 10.16 10.00 20.54
CA PRO A 53 11.15 10.04 19.45
C PRO A 53 11.88 8.69 19.25
N LYS A 54 12.17 7.99 20.35
CA LYS A 54 12.79 6.65 20.28
C LYS A 54 11.87 5.65 19.60
N LEU A 55 10.60 5.60 19.99
CA LEU A 55 9.62 4.70 19.38
C LEU A 55 9.38 5.06 17.90
N ALA A 56 9.38 6.34 17.54
CA ALA A 56 9.26 6.77 16.16
C ALA A 56 10.43 6.25 15.30
N ALA A 57 11.65 6.31 15.83
CA ALA A 57 12.83 5.77 15.14
C ALA A 57 12.76 4.24 15.00
N GLU A 58 12.34 3.52 16.04
CA GLU A 58 12.15 2.07 16.00
C GLU A 58 11.08 1.66 14.96
N ILE A 59 9.96 2.38 14.91
CA ILE A 59 8.89 2.15 13.92
C ILE A 59 9.39 2.44 12.49
N ARG A 60 10.18 3.49 12.29
CA ARG A 60 10.79 3.79 10.98
C ARG A 60 11.69 2.63 10.54
N THR A 61 12.59 2.18 11.41
CA THR A 61 13.48 1.05 11.10
C THR A 61 12.68 -0.22 10.77
N ALA A 62 11.62 -0.50 11.53
CA ALA A 62 10.72 -1.61 11.24
C ALA A 62 10.02 -1.45 9.87
N TYR A 63 9.54 -0.25 9.57
CA TYR A 63 8.92 0.04 8.28
C TYR A 63 9.89 -0.17 7.13
N ASP A 64 11.10 0.36 7.20
CA ASP A 64 12.13 0.23 6.16
C ASP A 64 12.50 -1.24 5.89
N LEU A 65 12.41 -2.10 6.90
CA LEU A 65 12.61 -3.54 6.76
C LEU A 65 11.40 -4.27 6.14
N LEU A 66 10.17 -3.88 6.54
CA LEU A 66 8.96 -4.68 6.31
C LEU A 66 8.14 -4.22 5.09
N TRP A 67 8.28 -2.97 4.63
CA TRP A 67 7.42 -2.44 3.57
C TRP A 67 7.59 -3.18 2.23
N ILE A 68 8.78 -3.72 1.93
CA ILE A 68 9.06 -4.53 0.74
C ILE A 68 8.93 -6.03 1.01
N ALA A 69 9.02 -6.46 2.28
CA ALA A 69 8.95 -7.86 2.65
C ALA A 69 7.50 -8.38 2.54
N GLU A 70 7.36 -9.70 2.40
CA GLU A 70 6.05 -10.34 2.44
C GLU A 70 5.71 -10.72 3.90
N PRO A 71 4.48 -10.40 4.37
CA PRO A 71 4.04 -10.83 5.69
C PRO A 71 3.91 -12.36 5.73
N PRO A 72 4.18 -13.00 6.88
CA PRO A 72 4.07 -14.44 7.02
C PRO A 72 2.62 -14.90 6.79
N ARG A 73 2.45 -15.97 6.02
CA ARG A 73 1.16 -16.56 5.63
C ARG A 73 1.20 -18.10 5.60
N ALA A 74 2.14 -18.70 6.29
CA ALA A 74 2.35 -20.14 6.29
C ALA A 74 1.22 -20.88 7.01
N THR A 75 0.79 -20.37 8.16
CA THR A 75 -0.28 -20.94 8.97
C THR A 75 -1.63 -20.23 8.74
N GLN A 76 -2.74 -20.91 9.11
CA GLN A 76 -4.07 -20.28 9.05
C GLN A 76 -4.12 -19.05 9.98
N ALA A 77 -3.57 -19.17 11.19
CA ALA A 77 -3.54 -18.06 12.16
C ALA A 77 -2.80 -16.81 11.61
N GLU A 78 -1.68 -17.01 10.90
CA GLU A 78 -0.96 -15.89 10.27
C GLU A 78 -1.79 -15.24 9.16
N ARG A 79 -2.50 -16.05 8.34
CA ARG A 79 -3.40 -15.52 7.31
C ARG A 79 -4.53 -14.71 7.93
N ASP A 80 -5.20 -15.24 8.95
CA ASP A 80 -6.32 -14.59 9.63
C ASP A 80 -5.89 -13.26 10.27
N LEU A 81 -4.73 -13.22 10.92
CA LEU A 81 -4.16 -12.01 11.50
C LEU A 81 -3.81 -10.96 10.43
N GLY A 82 -3.24 -11.39 9.33
CA GLY A 82 -2.88 -10.52 8.22
C GLY A 82 -4.12 -9.96 7.50
N ASP A 83 -5.12 -10.80 7.28
CA ASP A 83 -6.37 -10.39 6.63
C ASP A 83 -7.19 -9.45 7.53
N ALA A 84 -7.23 -9.68 8.85
CA ALA A 84 -7.84 -8.77 9.81
C ALA A 84 -7.13 -7.40 9.87
N ALA A 85 -5.78 -7.39 9.82
CA ALA A 85 -5.02 -6.14 9.78
C ALA A 85 -5.34 -5.33 8.52
N ARG A 86 -5.38 -6.00 7.38
CA ARG A 86 -5.71 -5.37 6.10
C ARG A 86 -7.16 -4.86 6.07
N SER A 87 -8.13 -5.65 6.53
CA SER A 87 -9.53 -5.21 6.61
C SER A 87 -9.67 -3.95 7.46
N ARG A 88 -9.03 -3.93 8.65
CA ARG A 88 -9.01 -2.72 9.48
C ARG A 88 -8.41 -1.51 8.75
N ALA A 89 -7.34 -1.70 8.00
CA ALA A 89 -6.72 -0.60 7.25
C ALA A 89 -7.63 -0.08 6.14
N GLU A 90 -8.33 -0.98 5.45
CA GLU A 90 -9.31 -0.64 4.41
C GLU A 90 -10.51 0.10 5.00
N ASP A 91 -11.06 -0.38 6.13
CA ASP A 91 -12.20 0.23 6.84
C ASP A 91 -11.85 1.64 7.36
N CYS A 92 -10.63 1.83 7.85
CA CYS A 92 -10.13 3.13 8.32
C CYS A 92 -9.63 4.02 7.18
N GLY A 93 -9.57 3.53 5.95
CA GLY A 93 -9.06 4.26 4.81
C GLY A 93 -7.56 4.59 4.90
N TRP A 94 -6.75 3.71 5.50
CA TRP A 94 -5.31 3.94 5.63
C TRP A 94 -4.57 3.65 4.32
N PRO A 95 -3.69 4.55 3.88
CA PRO A 95 -2.93 4.40 2.64
C PRO A 95 -1.90 3.26 2.71
N PRO A 96 -1.67 2.54 1.60
CA PRO A 96 -0.55 1.61 1.50
C PRO A 96 0.80 2.35 1.45
N PRO A 97 1.94 1.66 1.65
CA PRO A 97 3.26 2.29 1.62
C PRO A 97 3.55 3.11 0.35
N LEU A 98 3.21 2.56 -0.81
CA LEU A 98 3.45 3.22 -2.11
C LEU A 98 2.60 4.48 -2.35
N ALA A 99 1.61 4.75 -1.50
CA ALA A 99 0.85 5.99 -1.55
C ALA A 99 1.54 7.15 -0.81
N TRP A 100 2.65 6.89 -0.14
CA TRP A 100 3.40 7.90 0.59
C TRP A 100 4.71 8.22 -0.10
N ASP A 101 4.99 9.51 -0.26
CA ASP A 101 6.31 10.03 -0.55
C ASP A 101 7.11 10.11 0.77
N ASP A 102 8.37 9.71 0.75
CA ASP A 102 9.25 9.72 1.92
C ASP A 102 9.37 11.11 2.56
N ASP A 103 9.29 12.17 1.74
CA ASP A 103 9.33 13.55 2.23
C ASP A 103 7.99 14.01 2.84
N GLN A 104 6.88 13.37 2.50
CA GLN A 104 5.53 13.74 2.92
C GLN A 104 5.02 12.96 4.14
N ILE A 105 5.45 11.72 4.32
CA ILE A 105 4.93 10.84 5.36
C ILE A 105 5.17 11.40 6.77
N ASP A 106 6.25 12.14 6.97
CA ASP A 106 6.63 12.77 8.25
C ASP A 106 6.08 14.19 8.44
N GLN A 107 5.44 14.79 7.43
CA GLN A 107 4.86 16.12 7.53
C GLN A 107 3.47 16.06 8.19
N PRO A 108 3.14 16.90 9.17
CA PRO A 108 1.79 16.93 9.75
C PRO A 108 0.70 17.14 8.70
N GLU A 109 0.92 18.04 7.75
CA GLU A 109 0.06 18.37 6.62
C GLU A 109 0.26 17.44 5.41
N GLY A 110 1.21 16.50 5.48
CA GLY A 110 1.52 15.56 4.40
C GLY A 110 0.29 14.77 3.98
N ARG A 111 0.13 14.63 2.67
CA ARG A 111 -0.97 13.88 2.06
C ARG A 111 -0.41 12.71 1.24
N PRO A 112 -1.16 11.60 1.17
CA PRO A 112 -0.82 10.55 0.23
C PRO A 112 -0.77 11.10 -1.19
N ALA A 113 0.00 10.44 -2.06
CA ALA A 113 0.13 10.82 -3.46
C ALA A 113 -1.24 11.06 -4.11
N ASP A 114 -1.28 12.04 -5.01
CA ASP A 114 -2.49 12.42 -5.73
C ASP A 114 -3.11 11.19 -6.39
N GLY A 115 -4.38 10.94 -6.07
CA GLY A 115 -5.12 9.80 -6.58
C GLY A 115 -5.36 8.68 -5.60
N TRP A 116 -4.75 8.67 -4.41
CA TRP A 116 -5.15 7.74 -3.37
C TRP A 116 -6.43 8.23 -2.65
N ARG A 117 -7.40 7.31 -2.45
CA ARG A 117 -8.62 7.58 -1.68
C ARG A 117 -8.94 6.42 -0.74
N PRO A 118 -9.50 6.71 0.46
CA PRO A 118 -9.86 5.70 1.46
C PRO A 118 -10.79 4.60 0.96
N ASP A 119 -11.65 4.91 -0.03
CA ASP A 119 -12.60 3.98 -0.64
C ASP A 119 -11.95 3.02 -1.66
N GLY A 120 -10.63 2.92 -1.69
CA GLY A 120 -9.87 2.13 -2.67
C GLY A 120 -10.03 2.62 -4.11
N ARG A 121 -10.71 3.75 -4.28
CA ARG A 121 -10.77 4.47 -5.55
C ARG A 121 -9.57 5.38 -5.65
N SER A 122 -8.36 4.79 -5.82
CA SER A 122 -7.28 5.64 -6.32
C SER A 122 -7.78 6.25 -7.62
N ILE A 123 -7.57 7.54 -7.79
CA ILE A 123 -7.68 8.19 -9.08
C ILE A 123 -6.36 7.95 -9.86
N GLY A 124 -5.81 6.76 -9.81
CA GLY A 124 -5.11 6.24 -10.95
C GLY A 124 -6.22 6.06 -11.97
N ARG A 125 -6.16 6.84 -13.04
CA ARG A 125 -7.16 6.75 -14.11
C ARG A 125 -7.27 5.27 -14.42
N SER A 126 -8.47 4.83 -14.74
CA SER A 126 -8.69 3.45 -15.24
C SER A 126 -7.73 3.12 -16.40
N ALA A 127 -7.23 4.15 -17.10
CA ALA A 127 -6.19 4.11 -18.09
C ALA A 127 -4.81 3.73 -17.50
N ASP A 128 -4.36 4.39 -16.44
CA ASP A 128 -3.03 4.15 -15.85
C ASP A 128 -2.93 2.72 -15.30
N LEU A 129 -4.01 2.25 -14.62
CA LEU A 129 -4.07 0.88 -14.12
C LEU A 129 -4.03 -0.17 -15.24
N ALA A 130 -4.64 0.13 -16.37
CA ALA A 130 -4.61 -0.75 -17.54
C ALA A 130 -3.26 -0.70 -18.27
N GLU A 131 -2.60 0.46 -18.30
CA GLU A 131 -1.24 0.63 -18.82
C GLU A 131 -0.22 -0.08 -17.95
N ASP A 132 -0.27 0.06 -16.63
CA ASP A 132 0.58 -0.66 -15.67
C ASP A 132 0.43 -2.17 -15.82
N ALA A 133 -0.80 -2.67 -15.95
CA ALA A 133 -1.06 -4.08 -16.17
C ALA A 133 -0.50 -4.57 -17.51
N THR A 134 -0.57 -3.74 -18.54
CA THR A 134 0.01 -4.03 -19.87
C THR A 134 1.54 -4.04 -19.78
N PHE A 135 2.13 -3.06 -19.12
CA PHE A 135 3.57 -2.98 -18.90
C PHE A 135 4.11 -4.22 -18.15
N ILE A 136 3.43 -4.65 -17.07
CA ILE A 136 3.81 -5.86 -16.33
C ILE A 136 3.79 -7.08 -17.25
N ARG A 137 2.81 -7.20 -18.14
CA ARG A 137 2.72 -8.31 -19.10
C ARG A 137 3.81 -8.26 -20.17
N THR A 138 4.11 -7.09 -20.71
CA THR A 138 5.01 -6.94 -21.87
C THR A 138 6.48 -6.81 -21.47
N ALA A 139 6.79 -5.91 -20.53
CA ALA A 139 8.16 -5.58 -20.16
C ALA A 139 8.66 -6.35 -18.92
N GLY A 140 7.76 -6.79 -18.05
CA GLY A 140 8.11 -7.41 -16.77
C GLY A 140 8.40 -8.92 -16.82
N GLY A 141 8.46 -9.55 -18.00
CA GLY A 141 8.65 -11.02 -18.11
C GLY A 141 7.47 -11.87 -17.62
N TYR A 142 6.33 -11.26 -17.35
CA TYR A 142 5.12 -11.92 -16.82
C TYR A 142 4.06 -12.13 -17.91
N GLN A 143 4.48 -12.50 -19.10
CA GLN A 143 3.57 -12.72 -20.27
C GLN A 143 2.46 -13.74 -19.99
N GLN A 144 2.72 -14.70 -19.10
CA GLN A 144 1.74 -15.73 -18.70
C GLN A 144 1.02 -15.42 -17.38
N ALA A 145 1.29 -14.27 -16.76
CA ALA A 145 0.67 -13.90 -15.48
C ALA A 145 -0.85 -13.73 -15.64
N THR A 146 -1.58 -14.37 -14.76
CA THR A 146 -3.04 -14.25 -14.70
C THR A 146 -3.44 -12.83 -14.25
N THR A 147 -4.65 -12.40 -14.60
CA THR A 147 -5.20 -11.11 -14.13
C THR A 147 -5.21 -11.02 -12.60
N ARG A 148 -5.38 -12.17 -11.92
CA ARG A 148 -5.34 -12.23 -10.44
C ARG A 148 -3.93 -11.93 -9.89
N GLU A 149 -2.89 -12.45 -10.50
CA GLU A 149 -1.50 -12.20 -10.10
C GLU A 149 -1.10 -10.76 -10.34
N ILE A 150 -1.49 -10.20 -11.49
CA ILE A 150 -1.23 -8.79 -11.82
C ILE A 150 -1.98 -7.88 -10.84
N ALA A 151 -3.26 -8.16 -10.54
CA ALA A 151 -4.05 -7.40 -9.57
C ALA A 151 -3.41 -7.42 -8.18
N ARG A 152 -2.92 -8.61 -7.72
CA ARG A 152 -2.19 -8.74 -6.46
C ARG A 152 -0.92 -7.90 -6.46
N ARG A 153 -0.18 -7.87 -7.56
CA ARG A 153 1.07 -7.10 -7.69
C ARG A 153 0.82 -5.59 -7.70
N LEU A 154 -0.27 -5.15 -8.33
CA LEU A 154 -0.70 -3.76 -8.35
C LEU A 154 -1.43 -3.32 -7.07
N GLY A 155 -1.65 -4.23 -6.09
CA GLY A 155 -2.36 -3.93 -4.86
C GLY A 155 -3.84 -3.59 -5.05
N VAL A 156 -4.46 -4.07 -6.12
CA VAL A 156 -5.88 -3.81 -6.43
C VAL A 156 -6.70 -5.10 -6.47
N SER A 157 -8.03 -4.99 -6.32
CA SER A 157 -8.89 -6.15 -6.49
C SER A 157 -8.93 -6.60 -7.98
N ARG A 158 -9.09 -7.92 -8.20
CA ARG A 158 -9.23 -8.49 -9.55
C ARG A 158 -10.36 -7.81 -10.33
N ALA A 159 -11.51 -7.60 -9.71
CA ALA A 159 -12.67 -6.97 -10.34
C ALA A 159 -12.37 -5.53 -10.80
N ARG A 160 -11.58 -4.79 -10.03
CA ARG A 160 -11.15 -3.43 -10.39
C ARG A 160 -10.23 -3.44 -11.60
N LEU A 161 -9.25 -4.35 -11.64
CA LEU A 161 -8.35 -4.49 -12.78
C LEU A 161 -9.10 -4.92 -14.04
N GLU A 162 -10.01 -5.90 -13.93
CA GLU A 162 -10.85 -6.35 -15.06
C GLU A 162 -11.69 -5.21 -15.63
N LYS A 163 -12.27 -4.38 -14.75
CA LYS A 163 -13.04 -3.21 -15.17
C LYS A 163 -12.17 -2.14 -15.87
N ALA A 164 -10.93 -1.93 -15.41
CA ALA A 164 -9.98 -1.02 -16.04
C ALA A 164 -9.59 -1.50 -17.44
N LEU A 165 -9.20 -2.77 -17.58
CA LEU A 165 -8.87 -3.38 -18.86
C LEU A 165 -10.05 -3.41 -19.85
N SER A 166 -11.27 -3.60 -19.36
CA SER A 166 -12.48 -3.54 -20.21
C SER A 166 -12.72 -2.15 -20.77
N ARG A 167 -12.56 -1.10 -19.94
CA ARG A 167 -12.70 0.30 -20.37
C ARG A 167 -11.65 0.70 -21.40
N GLN A 168 -10.40 0.27 -21.22
CA GLN A 168 -9.32 0.53 -22.18
C GLN A 168 -9.64 -0.09 -23.55
N ARG A 169 -10.11 -1.35 -23.56
CA ARG A 169 -10.52 -2.03 -24.80
C ARG A 169 -11.66 -1.29 -25.53
N SER A 170 -12.67 -0.83 -24.78
CA SER A 170 -13.81 -0.10 -25.33
C SER A 170 -13.42 1.29 -25.86
N ALA A 171 -12.43 1.95 -25.25
CA ALA A 171 -11.90 3.22 -25.74
C ALA A 171 -11.09 3.04 -27.03
N GLY A 172 -10.26 2.00 -27.10
CA GLY A 172 -9.47 1.68 -28.30
C GLY A 172 -10.32 1.25 -29.52
N SER A 173 -11.49 0.65 -29.28
CA SER A 173 -12.42 0.30 -30.37
C SER A 173 -13.08 1.54 -30.99
N ARG A 174 -13.49 2.50 -30.15
CA ARG A 174 -14.09 3.74 -30.60
C ARG A 174 -13.12 4.66 -31.37
N GLY A 175 -11.84 4.67 -30.97
CA GLY A 175 -10.80 5.43 -31.68
C GLY A 175 -10.58 4.93 -33.11
N ARG A 176 -10.66 3.62 -33.34
CA ARG A 176 -10.48 3.02 -34.67
C ARG A 176 -11.68 3.24 -35.62
N GLU A 177 -12.88 3.36 -35.08
CA GLU A 177 -14.08 3.66 -35.90
C GLU A 177 -14.11 5.12 -36.39
N LEU A 178 -13.48 6.04 -35.66
CA LEU A 178 -13.38 7.46 -36.02
C LEU A 178 -12.26 7.75 -37.05
N GLU A 179 -11.26 6.90 -37.17
CA GLU A 179 -10.18 7.03 -38.17
C GLU A 179 -10.49 6.35 -39.50
N ALA A 180 -11.53 5.53 -39.56
CA ALA A 180 -11.94 4.77 -40.75
C ALA A 180 -13.13 5.39 -41.50
N GLY A 181 -13.64 6.55 -41.10
CA GLY A 181 -14.74 7.30 -41.76
C GLY A 181 -14.27 8.65 -42.25
#